data_c022cbf5a458ecdb1a5c2d9fc6794b97
#
_entry.id   c022cbf5a458ecdb1a5c2d9fc6794b97
#
_cell.length_a   1.000
_cell.length_b   1.000
_cell.length_c   1.000
_cell.angle_alpha   90.00
_cell.angle_beta   90.00
_cell.angle_gamma   90.00
#
_symmetry.space_group_name_H-M   'P 1'
#
loop_
_entity.id
_entity.type
_entity.pdbx_description
1 polymer ?
#
loop_
_entity_poly.entity_id
_entity_poly.type
_entity_poly.pdbx_seq_one_letter_code
_entity_poly.pdbx_strand_id
1 'polypeptide(L)'
;MKASTSALLRATAGAAVLLVLSLSAQGQATTQPATAATDSRITQVKVYPGSATVERVARVAAGARSVTFACLPAGLDVQSLQVSADASVRIGETSVLSEQRELSARCSTSPLDGRIRELEDQKAALQAETDALGMVTGYLKGLAGGSGDAPGARAPMDARNLAAMTDAMRRTGQDSLLKQHQIQRRQAEIDRQLNPLLAERTRTQGNGGQVTAVTVTLAAGADADVKLSYQVNGPGWTPTYRALLDTTTRKVRIERQALVAQATGEDWRGVKLVLSTGQPRRETAGRLPTAWRIGIEPPPRPAAEMAYPAPAAAMAPSPIMASKSMDSRERRTEPLFDVGVFDNSFATEFSVPQAIDVPSNGQRVTMALGQHEDTAKLAARTSPRVDASAFLVAELDQPTGVWPAGPMQLYRDGAFVGSGRWNAPTDARLTLSFGRDELVRVQAEPERDNQGTGGFAGSRAERKVQRAYVVENRHRTPIAVQVLEAAPVSVDEKVRVASEFTPQPAELAWNKQPGLAMWQLDLAAGQTARVTADYTIGYPKDARLQMR
;
A
#
# COMPACT_ATOMS: atom_id res chain seq x y z
N MET A 1 -93.97 6.71 23.66
CA MET A 1 -94.48 8.11 23.54
C MET A 1 -93.98 8.70 22.29
N LYS A 2 -94.89 8.93 21.41
CA LYS A 2 -95.12 10.07 20.47
C LYS A 2 -94.00 10.27 19.46
N ALA A 3 -94.16 9.92 18.15
CA ALA A 3 -95.02 10.61 17.17
C ALA A 3 -94.25 11.82 16.61
N SER A 4 -94.13 12.17 15.39
CA SER A 4 -95.05 12.20 14.24
C SER A 4 -94.26 12.77 13.07
N THR A 5 -94.43 12.22 11.92
CA THR A 5 -95.16 12.71 10.74
C THR A 5 -94.51 13.89 10.03
N SER A 6 -94.40 13.97 8.77
CA SER A 6 -95.18 13.91 7.54
C SER A 6 -94.38 14.70 6.51
N ALA A 7 -94.46 14.69 5.28
CA ALA A 7 -95.20 14.15 4.19
C ALA A 7 -94.78 14.88 2.90
N LEU A 8 -94.82 14.19 1.78
CA LEU A 8 -95.33 14.58 0.43
C LEU A 8 -94.67 15.79 -0.29
N LEU A 9 -94.25 15.76 -1.54
CA LEU A 9 -95.10 15.56 -2.73
C LEU A 9 -94.24 15.55 -4.01
N ARG A 10 -94.42 14.54 -4.89
CA ARG A 10 -94.55 14.51 -6.35
C ARG A 10 -93.89 15.54 -7.27
N ALA A 11 -93.18 15.06 -8.29
CA ALA A 11 -93.59 15.05 -9.71
C ALA A 11 -92.48 14.45 -10.57
N THR A 12 -92.69 13.32 -11.21
CA THR A 12 -93.00 12.85 -12.55
C THR A 12 -92.12 13.31 -13.72
N ALA A 13 -91.77 12.30 -14.50
CA ALA A 13 -91.33 12.23 -15.91
C ALA A 13 -89.86 12.29 -16.15
N GLY A 14 -89.21 11.36 -16.84
CA GLY A 14 -89.56 10.34 -17.77
C GLY A 14 -88.33 9.92 -18.55
N ALA A 15 -88.19 8.64 -18.81
CA ALA A 15 -87.53 8.00 -19.95
C ALA A 15 -86.05 8.18 -20.16
N ALA A 16 -85.27 7.12 -20.07
CA ALA A 16 -84.75 6.34 -21.11
C ALA A 16 -83.61 5.37 -20.58
N VAL A 17 -83.88 4.12 -20.76
CA VAL A 17 -83.01 3.01 -20.45
C VAL A 17 -81.82 2.96 -21.46
N LEU A 18 -80.59 3.01 -20.96
CA LEU A 18 -79.43 2.48 -21.68
C LEU A 18 -78.60 1.70 -20.67
N LEU A 19 -78.81 0.39 -20.73
CA LEU A 19 -77.98 -0.59 -20.02
C LEU A 19 -76.59 -0.60 -20.67
N VAL A 20 -75.55 -0.05 -20.02
CA VAL A 20 -74.16 -0.29 -20.34
C VAL A 20 -73.59 -1.21 -19.25
N LEU A 21 -73.43 -2.48 -19.63
CA LEU A 21 -72.63 -3.42 -18.82
C LEU A 21 -71.17 -2.97 -18.79
N SER A 22 -70.77 -2.32 -17.74
CA SER A 22 -69.34 -2.13 -17.43
C SER A 22 -68.82 -3.38 -16.72
N LEU A 23 -68.12 -4.24 -17.50
CA LEU A 23 -67.24 -5.28 -16.94
C LEU A 23 -66.14 -4.57 -16.13
N SER A 24 -66.23 -4.62 -14.81
CA SER A 24 -65.15 -4.27 -13.90
C SER A 24 -64.09 -5.36 -13.98
N ALA A 25 -63.09 -5.17 -14.84
CA ALA A 25 -61.84 -5.93 -14.76
C ALA A 25 -61.15 -5.54 -13.45
N GLN A 26 -61.36 -6.34 -12.40
CA GLN A 26 -60.50 -6.31 -11.20
C GLN A 26 -59.11 -6.76 -11.62
N GLY A 27 -58.23 -5.80 -11.99
CA GLY A 27 -56.82 -6.01 -12.07
C GLY A 27 -56.33 -6.41 -10.67
N GLN A 28 -56.03 -7.70 -10.49
CA GLN A 28 -55.22 -8.11 -9.36
C GLN A 28 -53.87 -7.41 -9.49
N ALA A 29 -53.68 -6.34 -8.74
CA ALA A 29 -52.38 -5.80 -8.47
C ALA A 29 -51.60 -6.92 -7.78
N THR A 30 -50.75 -7.60 -8.51
CA THR A 30 -49.70 -8.43 -7.97
C THR A 30 -48.81 -7.50 -7.17
N THR A 31 -49.05 -7.43 -5.86
CA THR A 31 -48.11 -6.84 -4.89
C THR A 31 -46.80 -7.63 -5.04
N GLN A 32 -45.88 -7.07 -5.82
CA GLN A 32 -44.49 -7.50 -5.74
C GLN A 32 -44.09 -7.34 -4.26
N PRO A 33 -43.54 -8.41 -3.64
CA PRO A 33 -43.10 -8.28 -2.26
C PRO A 33 -42.04 -7.18 -2.23
N ALA A 34 -42.29 -6.14 -1.43
CA ALA A 34 -41.35 -5.07 -1.23
C ALA A 34 -40.03 -5.68 -0.76
N THR A 35 -39.03 -5.64 -1.63
CA THR A 35 -37.66 -6.01 -1.28
C THR A 35 -37.20 -4.95 -0.30
N ALA A 36 -37.26 -5.26 0.98
CA ALA A 36 -36.79 -4.33 2.02
C ALA A 36 -35.30 -4.07 1.77
N ALA A 37 -35.02 -2.86 1.35
CA ALA A 37 -33.66 -2.39 1.18
C ALA A 37 -33.04 -2.22 2.57
N THR A 38 -32.34 -3.23 3.03
CA THR A 38 -31.69 -3.18 4.33
C THR A 38 -30.28 -2.61 4.14
N ASP A 39 -29.98 -1.49 4.81
CA ASP A 39 -28.64 -0.95 4.84
C ASP A 39 -27.70 -1.95 5.50
N SER A 40 -26.77 -2.49 4.73
CA SER A 40 -25.76 -3.38 5.27
C SER A 40 -24.52 -2.59 5.68
N ARG A 41 -23.88 -3.00 6.77
CA ARG A 41 -22.66 -2.39 7.29
C ARG A 41 -21.55 -3.41 7.38
N ILE A 42 -20.30 -2.95 7.15
CA ILE A 42 -19.13 -3.77 7.39
C ILE A 42 -18.91 -3.85 8.91
N THR A 43 -18.73 -5.04 9.43
CA THR A 43 -18.50 -5.28 10.86
C THR A 43 -17.07 -5.68 11.14
N GLN A 44 -16.49 -6.49 10.26
CA GLN A 44 -15.13 -6.99 10.41
C GLN A 44 -14.43 -7.08 9.06
N VAL A 45 -13.14 -6.79 9.07
CA VAL A 45 -12.26 -7.02 7.92
C VAL A 45 -11.02 -7.77 8.39
N LYS A 46 -10.75 -8.91 7.74
CA LYS A 46 -9.50 -9.67 7.93
C LYS A 46 -8.59 -9.41 6.73
N VAL A 47 -7.48 -8.71 6.96
CA VAL A 47 -6.53 -8.32 5.93
C VAL A 47 -5.37 -9.29 5.86
N TYR A 48 -5.07 -9.76 4.65
CA TYR A 48 -3.93 -10.60 4.32
C TYR A 48 -2.91 -9.84 3.46
N PRO A 49 -1.71 -10.37 3.23
CA PRO A 49 -0.80 -9.80 2.23
C PRO A 49 -1.37 -9.90 0.81
N GLY A 50 -2.02 -8.83 0.31
CA GLY A 50 -2.57 -8.73 -1.05
C GLY A 50 -4.05 -9.05 -1.21
N SER A 51 -4.79 -9.35 -0.13
CA SER A 51 -6.24 -9.57 -0.16
C SER A 51 -6.88 -9.27 1.19
N ALA A 52 -8.22 -9.20 1.23
CA ALA A 52 -8.95 -9.12 2.48
C ALA A 52 -10.25 -9.93 2.41
N THR A 53 -10.68 -10.47 3.55
CA THR A 53 -12.03 -11.00 3.75
C THR A 53 -12.85 -9.94 4.47
N VAL A 54 -13.94 -9.51 3.88
CA VAL A 54 -14.87 -8.50 4.40
C VAL A 54 -16.12 -9.19 4.90
N GLU A 55 -16.54 -8.91 6.12
CA GLU A 55 -17.81 -9.36 6.68
C GLU A 55 -18.78 -8.17 6.80
N ARG A 56 -19.95 -8.31 6.19
CA ARG A 56 -21.06 -7.34 6.28
C ARG A 56 -22.26 -7.96 6.96
N VAL A 57 -23.00 -7.15 7.67
CA VAL A 57 -24.22 -7.54 8.35
C VAL A 57 -25.37 -6.66 7.87
N ALA A 58 -26.48 -7.30 7.55
CA ALA A 58 -27.75 -6.67 7.26
C ALA A 58 -28.81 -7.21 8.20
N ARG A 59 -29.61 -6.34 8.83
CA ARG A 59 -30.71 -6.75 9.69
C ARG A 59 -31.96 -6.97 8.84
N VAL A 60 -32.61 -8.10 8.98
CA VAL A 60 -33.87 -8.43 8.31
C VAL A 60 -34.99 -8.53 9.33
N ALA A 61 -36.19 -8.07 8.95
CA ALA A 61 -37.38 -8.19 9.77
C ALA A 61 -38.02 -9.57 9.65
N ALA A 62 -38.81 -9.94 10.65
CA ALA A 62 -39.65 -11.15 10.57
C ALA A 62 -40.53 -11.12 9.31
N GLY A 63 -40.62 -12.26 8.61
CA GLY A 63 -41.36 -12.39 7.36
C GLY A 63 -40.61 -11.92 6.10
N ALA A 64 -39.39 -11.41 6.21
CA ALA A 64 -38.57 -11.06 5.05
C ALA A 64 -38.30 -12.29 4.17
N ARG A 65 -38.37 -12.09 2.85
CA ARG A 65 -38.16 -13.16 1.84
C ARG A 65 -36.87 -12.97 1.06
N SER A 66 -36.25 -11.82 1.13
CA SER A 66 -34.97 -11.54 0.49
C SER A 66 -34.23 -10.41 1.19
N VAL A 67 -32.92 -10.40 1.07
CA VAL A 67 -32.04 -9.29 1.46
C VAL A 67 -31.05 -9.03 0.32
N THR A 68 -30.79 -7.75 0.04
CA THR A 68 -29.85 -7.34 -1.00
C THR A 68 -28.72 -6.55 -0.38
N PHE A 69 -27.49 -7.06 -0.52
CA PHE A 69 -26.26 -6.36 -0.23
C PHE A 69 -25.83 -5.59 -1.49
N ALA A 70 -26.05 -4.31 -1.51
CA ALA A 70 -25.74 -3.45 -2.64
C ALA A 70 -24.39 -2.74 -2.47
N CYS A 71 -23.90 -2.14 -3.54
CA CYS A 71 -22.68 -1.32 -3.57
C CYS A 71 -21.40 -2.04 -3.13
N LEU A 72 -21.34 -3.36 -3.33
CA LEU A 72 -20.13 -4.14 -3.07
C LEU A 72 -19.07 -3.84 -4.14
N PRO A 73 -17.78 -4.03 -3.84
CA PRO A 73 -16.70 -3.87 -4.81
C PRO A 73 -16.89 -4.75 -6.04
N ALA A 74 -16.64 -4.20 -7.23
CA ALA A 74 -16.68 -4.99 -8.47
C ALA A 74 -15.64 -6.12 -8.52
N GLY A 75 -14.52 -5.93 -7.81
CA GLY A 75 -13.41 -6.89 -7.71
C GLY A 75 -13.59 -7.96 -6.63
N LEU A 76 -14.80 -8.13 -6.08
CA LEU A 76 -15.05 -9.22 -5.14
C LEU A 76 -14.95 -10.58 -5.85
N ASP A 77 -14.44 -11.57 -5.13
CA ASP A 77 -14.37 -12.95 -5.61
C ASP A 77 -15.71 -13.65 -5.35
N VAL A 78 -16.48 -13.83 -6.41
CA VAL A 78 -17.81 -14.46 -6.32
C VAL A 78 -17.75 -15.89 -5.76
N GLN A 79 -16.64 -16.60 -5.98
CA GLN A 79 -16.48 -17.96 -5.45
C GLN A 79 -16.22 -18.00 -3.95
N SER A 80 -15.80 -16.87 -3.39
CA SER A 80 -15.55 -16.73 -1.95
C SER A 80 -16.78 -16.34 -1.14
N LEU A 81 -17.93 -16.10 -1.80
CA LEU A 81 -19.16 -15.67 -1.14
C LEU A 81 -19.65 -16.72 -0.14
N GLN A 82 -19.85 -16.29 1.09
CA GLN A 82 -20.45 -17.08 2.15
C GLN A 82 -21.54 -16.28 2.83
N VAL A 83 -22.73 -16.90 2.93
CA VAL A 83 -23.87 -16.31 3.61
C VAL A 83 -24.15 -17.12 4.85
N SER A 84 -24.33 -16.44 5.97
CA SER A 84 -24.75 -17.06 7.24
C SER A 84 -25.79 -16.18 7.93
N ALA A 85 -26.62 -16.78 8.74
CA ALA A 85 -27.66 -16.09 9.48
C ALA A 85 -27.98 -16.86 10.77
N ASP A 86 -28.70 -16.23 11.66
CA ASP A 86 -29.22 -16.86 12.86
C ASP A 86 -30.15 -18.05 12.55
N ALA A 87 -30.31 -18.97 13.49
CA ALA A 87 -31.11 -20.19 13.30
C ALA A 87 -32.60 -19.93 12.92
N SER A 88 -33.10 -18.72 13.18
CA SER A 88 -34.44 -18.28 12.81
C SER A 88 -34.61 -17.94 11.32
N VAL A 89 -33.51 -17.94 10.55
CA VAL A 89 -33.51 -17.59 9.12
C VAL A 89 -33.09 -18.81 8.30
N ARG A 90 -33.89 -19.19 7.33
CA ARG A 90 -33.52 -20.19 6.32
C ARG A 90 -32.99 -19.45 5.10
N ILE A 91 -31.76 -19.75 4.71
CA ILE A 91 -31.10 -19.18 3.54
C ILE A 91 -31.47 -20.03 2.32
N GLY A 92 -31.87 -19.39 1.24
CA GLY A 92 -32.17 -19.99 -0.06
C GLY A 92 -31.09 -19.66 -1.11
N GLU A 93 -31.54 -19.27 -2.29
CA GLU A 93 -30.65 -18.95 -3.43
C GLU A 93 -29.91 -17.63 -3.24
N THR A 94 -28.71 -17.56 -3.78
CA THR A 94 -27.90 -16.34 -3.84
C THR A 94 -27.69 -15.96 -5.30
N SER A 95 -28.07 -14.75 -5.68
CA SER A 95 -27.85 -14.18 -7.00
C SER A 95 -26.88 -13.00 -6.93
N VAL A 96 -26.05 -12.85 -7.96
CA VAL A 96 -25.02 -11.80 -8.06
C VAL A 96 -25.28 -11.01 -9.34
N LEU A 97 -25.40 -9.69 -9.21
CA LEU A 97 -25.58 -8.77 -10.33
C LEU A 97 -24.45 -7.73 -10.29
N SER A 98 -23.75 -7.57 -11.41
CA SER A 98 -22.77 -6.48 -11.57
C SER A 98 -23.38 -5.41 -12.49
N GLU A 99 -23.33 -4.17 -12.05
CA GLU A 99 -23.90 -3.03 -12.77
C GLU A 99 -23.01 -1.79 -12.65
N GLN A 100 -23.23 -0.82 -13.52
CA GLN A 100 -22.58 0.49 -13.40
C GLN A 100 -23.11 1.20 -12.14
N ARG A 101 -22.22 1.79 -11.34
CA ARG A 101 -22.59 2.52 -10.11
C ARG A 101 -23.63 3.61 -10.37
N GLU A 102 -23.52 4.29 -11.51
CA GLU A 102 -24.42 5.38 -11.92
C GLU A 102 -25.85 4.89 -12.19
N LEU A 103 -26.00 3.63 -12.62
CA LEU A 103 -27.30 3.02 -12.86
C LEU A 103 -27.93 2.46 -11.58
N SER A 104 -27.14 2.25 -10.54
CA SER A 104 -27.61 1.78 -9.25
C SER A 104 -28.08 2.96 -8.39
N ALA A 105 -29.39 3.14 -8.27
CA ALA A 105 -29.98 4.22 -7.46
C ALA A 105 -29.50 4.24 -6.00
N ARG A 106 -29.08 3.10 -5.46
CA ARG A 106 -28.58 2.95 -4.09
C ARG A 106 -27.10 3.35 -3.94
N CYS A 107 -26.32 3.27 -5.02
CA CYS A 107 -24.88 3.48 -4.99
C CYS A 107 -24.46 4.86 -5.55
N SER A 108 -25.41 5.55 -6.20
CA SER A 108 -25.20 6.86 -6.85
C SER A 108 -25.32 8.06 -5.89
N THR A 109 -25.62 7.84 -4.62
CA THR A 109 -25.89 8.89 -3.63
C THR A 109 -24.73 9.21 -2.70
N SER A 110 -23.49 9.09 -3.17
CA SER A 110 -22.36 9.51 -2.35
C SER A 110 -22.35 11.05 -2.20
N PRO A 111 -22.01 11.60 -1.01
CA PRO A 111 -21.86 13.04 -0.83
C PRO A 111 -20.87 13.67 -1.81
N LEU A 112 -19.83 12.91 -2.20
CA LEU A 112 -18.83 13.30 -3.20
C LEU A 112 -19.47 13.47 -4.59
N ASP A 113 -20.27 12.49 -5.04
CA ASP A 113 -20.96 12.56 -6.34
C ASP A 113 -22.03 13.68 -6.34
N GLY A 114 -22.65 13.94 -5.19
CA GLY A 114 -23.56 15.08 -5.01
C GLY A 114 -22.85 16.41 -5.22
N ARG A 115 -21.67 16.58 -4.61
CA ARG A 115 -20.88 17.80 -4.74
C ARG A 115 -20.31 18.00 -6.15
N ILE A 116 -19.88 16.92 -6.82
CA ILE A 116 -19.44 16.96 -8.21
C ILE A 116 -20.57 17.45 -9.11
N ARG A 117 -21.77 16.85 -9.02
CA ARG A 117 -22.94 17.26 -9.81
C ARG A 117 -23.32 18.73 -9.59
N GLU A 118 -23.32 19.19 -8.34
CA GLU A 118 -23.60 20.60 -8.03
C GLU A 118 -22.63 21.54 -8.74
N LEU A 119 -21.34 21.23 -8.76
CA LEU A 119 -20.33 22.05 -9.44
C LEU A 119 -20.43 21.95 -10.98
N GLU A 120 -20.75 20.78 -11.51
CA GLU A 120 -21.00 20.58 -12.93
C GLU A 120 -22.24 21.37 -13.40
N ASP A 121 -23.33 21.39 -12.63
CA ASP A 121 -24.54 22.18 -12.91
C ASP A 121 -24.23 23.70 -12.88
N GLN A 122 -23.45 24.15 -11.90
CA GLN A 122 -23.02 25.55 -11.83
C GLN A 122 -22.17 25.93 -13.06
N LYS A 123 -21.29 25.05 -13.50
CA LYS A 123 -20.45 25.26 -14.70
C LYS A 123 -21.30 25.30 -15.96
N ALA A 124 -22.29 24.42 -16.09
CA ALA A 124 -23.21 24.38 -17.22
C ALA A 124 -24.07 25.68 -17.31
N ALA A 125 -24.54 26.18 -16.16
CA ALA A 125 -25.29 27.44 -16.09
C ALA A 125 -24.43 28.63 -16.57
N LEU A 126 -23.16 28.71 -16.14
CA LEU A 126 -22.22 29.72 -16.61
C LEU A 126 -21.88 29.58 -18.10
N GLN A 127 -21.84 28.35 -18.62
CA GLN A 127 -21.65 28.10 -20.04
C GLN A 127 -22.82 28.64 -20.87
N ALA A 128 -24.05 28.37 -20.45
CA ALA A 128 -25.26 28.89 -21.09
C ALA A 128 -25.29 30.45 -21.12
N GLU A 129 -24.84 31.09 -20.02
CA GLU A 129 -24.70 32.56 -19.98
C GLU A 129 -23.58 33.04 -20.96
N THR A 130 -22.48 32.33 -21.06
CA THR A 130 -21.41 32.63 -22.03
C THR A 130 -21.90 32.55 -23.47
N ASP A 131 -22.70 31.52 -23.78
CA ASP A 131 -23.25 31.31 -25.13
C ASP A 131 -24.25 32.41 -25.50
N ALA A 132 -25.10 32.85 -24.55
CA ALA A 132 -26.01 33.95 -24.72
C ALA A 132 -25.27 35.28 -25.00
N LEU A 133 -24.21 35.58 -24.23
CA LEU A 133 -23.34 36.75 -24.49
C LEU A 133 -22.61 36.65 -25.83
N GLY A 134 -22.24 35.43 -26.24
CA GLY A 134 -21.65 35.13 -27.52
C GLY A 134 -22.57 35.49 -28.70
N MET A 135 -23.87 35.20 -28.59
CA MET A 135 -24.89 35.58 -29.57
C MET A 135 -25.03 37.10 -29.67
N VAL A 136 -25.02 37.81 -28.53
CA VAL A 136 -25.09 39.30 -28.50
C VAL A 136 -23.85 39.89 -29.19
N THR A 137 -22.64 39.41 -28.84
CA THR A 137 -21.40 39.95 -29.44
C THR A 137 -21.27 39.56 -30.91
N GLY A 138 -21.76 38.39 -31.32
CA GLY A 138 -21.86 37.96 -32.72
C GLY A 138 -22.79 38.88 -33.54
N TYR A 139 -23.95 39.19 -33.01
CA TYR A 139 -24.89 40.14 -33.63
C TYR A 139 -24.29 41.54 -33.78
N LEU A 140 -23.65 42.07 -32.76
CA LEU A 140 -22.98 43.36 -32.80
C LEU A 140 -21.84 43.39 -33.85
N LYS A 141 -21.05 42.33 -33.96
CA LYS A 141 -20.02 42.20 -34.99
C LYS A 141 -20.62 42.13 -36.40
N GLY A 142 -21.74 41.44 -36.59
CA GLY A 142 -22.45 41.38 -37.87
C GLY A 142 -22.95 42.76 -38.32
N LEU A 143 -23.50 43.52 -37.38
CA LEU A 143 -23.90 44.91 -37.66
C LEU A 143 -22.74 45.85 -38.01
N ALA A 144 -21.59 45.70 -37.34
CA ALA A 144 -20.39 46.50 -37.58
C ALA A 144 -19.66 46.09 -38.88
N GLY A 145 -19.74 44.79 -39.28
CA GLY A 145 -19.02 44.25 -40.44
C GLY A 145 -19.64 44.56 -41.82
N GLY A 146 -20.82 45.13 -41.87
CA GLY A 146 -21.42 45.61 -43.10
C GLY A 146 -21.69 44.56 -44.18
N SER A 147 -21.81 43.27 -43.85
CA SER A 147 -22.09 42.19 -44.79
C SER A 147 -23.58 42.13 -45.11
N GLY A 148 -24.06 43.04 -45.88
CA GLY A 148 -25.41 43.09 -46.37
C GLY A 148 -25.43 43.57 -47.78
N ASP A 149 -25.15 42.71 -48.76
CA ASP A 149 -25.58 42.87 -50.16
C ASP A 149 -27.12 42.71 -50.20
N ALA A 150 -27.81 43.76 -49.74
CA ALA A 150 -29.21 43.98 -50.06
C ALA A 150 -29.31 45.31 -50.79
N PRO A 151 -29.67 45.30 -52.09
CA PRO A 151 -29.93 46.53 -52.83
C PRO A 151 -31.31 47.05 -52.41
N GLY A 152 -31.36 47.93 -51.44
CA GLY A 152 -32.60 48.57 -51.01
C GLY A 152 -32.36 49.64 -49.96
N ALA A 153 -32.36 50.88 -50.41
CA ALA A 153 -32.61 52.14 -49.69
C ALA A 153 -31.99 52.25 -48.27
N ARG A 154 -30.73 52.67 -48.18
CA ARG A 154 -30.23 53.37 -46.98
C ARG A 154 -30.89 54.72 -46.92
N ALA A 155 -31.88 54.92 -46.08
CA ALA A 155 -32.29 56.25 -45.66
C ALA A 155 -31.08 56.97 -45.06
N PRO A 156 -30.82 58.29 -45.38
CA PRO A 156 -29.68 59.03 -44.82
C PRO A 156 -29.84 59.05 -43.29
N MET A 157 -28.99 58.28 -42.59
CA MET A 157 -28.95 58.34 -41.13
C MET A 157 -28.32 59.67 -40.71
N ASP A 158 -29.05 60.44 -39.90
CA ASP A 158 -28.56 61.66 -39.27
C ASP A 158 -27.32 61.33 -38.43
N ALA A 159 -26.27 62.18 -38.51
CA ALA A 159 -25.00 61.99 -37.80
C ALA A 159 -25.16 61.83 -36.30
N ARG A 160 -26.19 62.37 -35.67
CA ARG A 160 -26.55 62.22 -34.26
C ARG A 160 -27.01 60.77 -33.95
N ASN A 161 -27.83 60.20 -34.82
CA ASN A 161 -28.32 58.82 -34.67
C ASN A 161 -27.20 57.80 -34.86
N LEU A 162 -26.29 58.06 -35.78
CA LEU A 162 -25.10 57.23 -36.01
C LEU A 162 -24.16 57.24 -34.78
N ALA A 163 -23.90 58.42 -34.21
CA ALA A 163 -23.08 58.56 -33.00
C ALA A 163 -23.72 57.86 -31.78
N ALA A 164 -25.03 58.03 -31.58
CA ALA A 164 -25.78 57.37 -30.48
C ALA A 164 -25.76 55.83 -30.62
N MET A 165 -25.93 55.30 -31.85
CA MET A 165 -25.89 53.88 -32.14
C MET A 165 -24.50 53.29 -31.90
N THR A 166 -23.45 54.00 -32.34
CA THR A 166 -22.04 53.58 -32.14
C THR A 166 -21.71 53.55 -30.63
N ASP A 167 -22.15 54.55 -29.88
CA ASP A 167 -21.90 54.59 -28.43
C ASP A 167 -22.69 53.49 -27.69
N ALA A 168 -23.93 53.19 -28.09
CA ALA A 168 -24.70 52.07 -27.57
C ALA A 168 -24.02 50.72 -27.87
N MET A 169 -23.56 50.50 -29.11
CA MET A 169 -22.80 49.31 -29.50
C MET A 169 -21.53 49.14 -28.68
N ARG A 170 -20.77 50.22 -28.50
CA ARG A 170 -19.55 50.24 -27.72
C ARG A 170 -19.82 49.84 -26.27
N ARG A 171 -20.84 50.41 -25.62
CA ARG A 171 -21.22 50.08 -24.23
C ARG A 171 -21.67 48.62 -24.10
N THR A 172 -22.58 48.15 -24.94
CA THR A 172 -23.10 46.78 -24.91
C THR A 172 -21.99 45.77 -25.19
N GLY A 173 -21.10 46.07 -26.16
CA GLY A 173 -19.94 45.22 -26.45
C GLY A 173 -18.96 45.13 -25.29
N GLN A 174 -18.64 46.27 -24.66
CA GLN A 174 -17.75 46.35 -23.52
C GLN A 174 -18.36 45.59 -22.29
N ASP A 175 -19.64 45.82 -21.99
CA ASP A 175 -20.34 45.13 -20.91
C ASP A 175 -20.37 43.61 -21.15
N SER A 176 -20.64 43.16 -22.36
CA SER A 176 -20.64 41.73 -22.72
C SER A 176 -19.27 41.08 -22.55
N LEU A 177 -18.21 41.76 -23.00
CA LEU A 177 -16.83 41.24 -22.84
C LEU A 177 -16.39 41.21 -21.39
N LEU A 178 -16.75 42.21 -20.58
CA LEU A 178 -16.48 42.23 -19.13
C LEU A 178 -17.19 41.07 -18.41
N LYS A 179 -18.45 40.84 -18.75
CA LYS A 179 -19.22 39.71 -18.21
C LYS A 179 -18.63 38.37 -18.61
N GLN A 180 -18.27 38.20 -19.91
CA GLN A 180 -17.61 36.98 -20.36
C GLN A 180 -16.31 36.72 -19.61
N HIS A 181 -15.49 37.74 -19.37
CA HIS A 181 -14.27 37.58 -18.57
C HIS A 181 -14.57 37.19 -17.12
N GLN A 182 -15.60 37.79 -16.50
CA GLN A 182 -16.02 37.41 -15.15
C GLN A 182 -16.51 35.95 -15.07
N ILE A 183 -17.29 35.50 -16.06
CA ILE A 183 -17.74 34.12 -16.17
C ILE A 183 -16.56 33.15 -16.33
N GLN A 184 -15.61 33.45 -17.20
CA GLN A 184 -14.41 32.64 -17.38
C GLN A 184 -13.63 32.47 -16.08
N ARG A 185 -13.50 33.54 -15.28
CA ARG A 185 -12.87 33.45 -13.96
C ARG A 185 -13.64 32.56 -12.99
N ARG A 186 -14.98 32.63 -13.00
CA ARG A 186 -15.83 31.76 -12.19
C ARG A 186 -15.75 30.30 -12.62
N GLN A 187 -15.75 30.03 -13.92
CA GLN A 187 -15.56 28.68 -14.46
C GLN A 187 -14.21 28.11 -14.05
N ALA A 188 -13.12 28.88 -14.16
CA ALA A 188 -11.80 28.46 -13.71
C ALA A 188 -11.74 28.19 -12.19
N GLU A 189 -12.51 28.90 -11.38
CA GLU A 189 -12.63 28.63 -9.95
C GLU A 189 -13.37 27.32 -9.68
N ILE A 190 -14.48 27.09 -10.40
CA ILE A 190 -15.23 25.82 -10.33
C ILE A 190 -14.32 24.65 -10.75
N ASP A 191 -13.54 24.78 -11.83
CA ASP A 191 -12.61 23.75 -12.30
C ASP A 191 -11.53 23.43 -11.25
N ARG A 192 -11.02 24.43 -10.53
CA ARG A 192 -10.09 24.22 -9.42
C ARG A 192 -10.70 23.42 -8.27
N GLN A 193 -12.00 23.56 -8.01
CA GLN A 193 -12.73 22.79 -7.01
C GLN A 193 -13.14 21.40 -7.53
N LEU A 194 -13.51 21.28 -8.78
CA LEU A 194 -14.01 20.06 -9.41
C LEU A 194 -12.90 19.03 -9.65
N ASN A 195 -11.74 19.46 -10.17
CA ASN A 195 -10.64 18.57 -10.52
C ASN A 195 -10.14 17.69 -9.35
N PRO A 196 -9.94 18.21 -8.12
CA PRO A 196 -9.57 17.37 -6.98
C PRO A 196 -10.65 16.36 -6.61
N LEU A 197 -11.95 16.74 -6.69
CA LEU A 197 -13.06 15.84 -6.40
C LEU A 197 -13.18 14.72 -7.44
N LEU A 198 -12.98 15.03 -8.73
CA LEU A 198 -12.93 14.02 -9.79
C LEU A 198 -11.75 13.06 -9.60
N ALA A 199 -10.58 13.58 -9.21
CA ALA A 199 -9.41 12.76 -8.89
C ALA A 199 -9.65 11.87 -7.66
N GLU A 200 -10.34 12.38 -6.65
CA GLU A 200 -10.75 11.62 -5.47
C GLU A 200 -11.77 10.55 -5.84
N ARG A 201 -12.80 10.89 -6.64
CA ARG A 201 -13.77 9.92 -7.17
C ARG A 201 -13.07 8.77 -7.89
N THR A 202 -12.12 9.09 -8.78
CA THR A 202 -11.36 8.06 -9.53
C THR A 202 -10.55 7.16 -8.59
N ARG A 203 -9.94 7.72 -7.55
CA ARG A 203 -9.19 6.93 -6.55
C ARG A 203 -10.08 6.04 -5.68
N THR A 204 -11.27 6.51 -5.33
CA THR A 204 -12.19 5.79 -4.42
C THR A 204 -13.07 4.78 -5.14
N GLN A 205 -13.35 4.96 -6.42
CA GLN A 205 -14.21 4.05 -7.20
C GLN A 205 -13.52 2.76 -7.65
N GLY A 206 -12.19 2.62 -7.47
CA GLY A 206 -11.45 1.47 -7.97
C GLY A 206 -11.52 1.34 -9.50
N ASN A 207 -11.31 0.14 -10.01
CA ASN A 207 -11.33 -0.12 -11.45
C ASN A 207 -12.76 -0.07 -12.02
N GLY A 208 -13.17 1.07 -12.57
CA GLY A 208 -14.19 1.11 -13.62
C GLY A 208 -15.61 1.52 -13.23
N GLY A 209 -15.88 2.07 -12.05
CA GLY A 209 -17.23 2.59 -11.73
C GLY A 209 -18.33 1.52 -11.62
N GLN A 210 -17.97 0.23 -11.68
CA GLN A 210 -18.91 -0.87 -11.48
C GLN A 210 -19.06 -1.20 -10.00
N VAL A 211 -20.23 -1.70 -9.63
CA VAL A 211 -20.57 -2.23 -8.32
C VAL A 211 -21.25 -3.57 -8.46
N THR A 212 -21.16 -4.37 -7.42
CA THR A 212 -21.82 -5.67 -7.34
C THR A 212 -22.96 -5.63 -6.32
N ALA A 213 -24.08 -6.20 -6.63
CA ALA A 213 -25.19 -6.46 -5.74
C ALA A 213 -25.34 -7.97 -5.53
N VAL A 214 -25.44 -8.40 -4.28
CA VAL A 214 -25.71 -9.79 -3.91
C VAL A 214 -27.10 -9.85 -3.27
N THR A 215 -28.02 -10.55 -3.92
CA THR A 215 -29.36 -10.77 -3.39
C THR A 215 -29.47 -12.21 -2.89
N VAL A 216 -29.91 -12.35 -1.66
CA VAL A 216 -30.11 -13.64 -1.00
C VAL A 216 -31.60 -13.83 -0.74
N THR A 217 -32.19 -14.88 -1.28
CA THR A 217 -33.54 -15.31 -0.91
C THR A 217 -33.48 -15.98 0.46
N LEU A 218 -34.45 -15.72 1.29
CA LEU A 218 -34.48 -16.24 2.65
C LEU A 218 -35.92 -16.35 3.19
N ALA A 219 -36.09 -17.02 4.30
CA ALA A 219 -37.32 -17.01 5.06
C ALA A 219 -36.99 -16.72 6.53
N ALA A 220 -37.28 -15.50 6.97
CA ALA A 220 -37.02 -15.02 8.31
C ALA A 220 -38.25 -15.27 9.21
N GLY A 221 -38.10 -16.13 10.21
CA GLY A 221 -39.13 -16.41 11.23
C GLY A 221 -39.21 -15.33 12.30
N ALA A 222 -38.14 -14.58 12.52
CA ALA A 222 -38.02 -13.48 13.47
C ALA A 222 -37.06 -12.41 12.91
N ASP A 223 -36.97 -11.26 13.58
CA ASP A 223 -35.93 -10.27 13.31
C ASP A 223 -34.57 -10.90 13.54
N ALA A 224 -33.67 -10.79 12.55
CA ALA A 224 -32.37 -11.44 12.60
C ALA A 224 -31.31 -10.69 11.82
N ASP A 225 -30.05 -11.01 12.07
CA ASP A 225 -28.92 -10.53 11.32
C ASP A 225 -28.50 -11.56 10.26
N VAL A 226 -28.34 -11.10 9.02
CA VAL A 226 -27.79 -11.88 7.92
C VAL A 226 -26.39 -11.37 7.61
N LYS A 227 -25.42 -12.27 7.62
CA LYS A 227 -24.01 -11.97 7.39
C LYS A 227 -23.61 -12.41 5.99
N LEU A 228 -22.92 -11.54 5.28
CA LEU A 228 -22.27 -11.84 4.01
C LEU A 228 -20.76 -11.69 4.19
N SER A 229 -20.00 -12.72 3.87
CA SER A 229 -18.55 -12.70 3.82
C SER A 229 -18.06 -12.89 2.39
N TYR A 230 -17.07 -12.10 1.97
CA TYR A 230 -16.48 -12.18 0.64
C TYR A 230 -15.01 -11.75 0.67
N GLN A 231 -14.24 -12.22 -0.30
CA GLN A 231 -12.86 -11.81 -0.50
C GLN A 231 -12.75 -10.73 -1.58
N VAL A 232 -11.82 -9.81 -1.33
CA VAL A 232 -11.43 -8.76 -2.28
C VAL A 232 -9.93 -8.78 -2.48
N ASN A 233 -9.50 -8.48 -3.71
CA ASN A 233 -8.10 -8.34 -4.08
C ASN A 233 -7.63 -6.89 -3.92
N GLY A 234 -6.33 -6.72 -3.71
CA GLY A 234 -5.68 -5.42 -3.65
C GLY A 234 -5.43 -4.90 -2.25
N PRO A 235 -6.32 -5.06 -1.25
CA PRO A 235 -5.97 -4.73 0.12
C PRO A 235 -4.75 -5.50 0.60
N GLY A 236 -3.97 -4.85 1.44
CA GLY A 236 -2.82 -5.52 2.03
C GLY A 236 -2.33 -4.85 3.29
N TRP A 237 -1.58 -5.61 4.05
CA TRP A 237 -0.86 -5.07 5.18
C TRP A 237 0.60 -5.53 5.15
N THR A 238 1.46 -4.71 5.74
CA THR A 238 2.88 -4.99 5.86
C THR A 238 3.31 -4.67 7.28
N PRO A 239 3.97 -5.60 8.00
CA PRO A 239 4.60 -5.29 9.26
C PRO A 239 5.74 -4.31 9.03
N THR A 240 5.87 -3.31 9.89
CA THR A 240 6.97 -2.35 9.90
C THR A 240 7.51 -2.22 11.31
N TYR A 241 8.79 -1.89 11.42
CA TYR A 241 9.47 -1.85 12.70
C TYR A 241 10.23 -0.54 12.88
N ARG A 242 10.34 -0.10 14.14
CA ARG A 242 11.22 0.97 14.56
C ARG A 242 12.05 0.46 15.72
N ALA A 243 13.36 0.44 15.58
CA ALA A 243 14.26 0.12 16.67
C ALA A 243 14.91 1.40 17.17
N LEU A 244 14.73 1.69 18.45
CA LEU A 244 15.23 2.88 19.12
C LEU A 244 16.27 2.47 20.17
N LEU A 245 17.51 2.86 19.97
CA LEU A 245 18.59 2.67 20.92
C LEU A 245 18.81 3.94 21.73
N ASP A 246 18.81 3.80 23.05
CA ASP A 246 19.35 4.77 23.98
C ASP A 246 20.75 4.28 24.41
N THR A 247 21.79 5.01 24.00
CA THR A 247 23.18 4.62 24.29
C THR A 247 23.56 4.81 25.77
N THR A 248 22.87 5.69 26.49
CA THR A 248 23.11 5.98 27.92
C THR A 248 22.60 4.84 28.79
N THR A 249 21.37 4.42 28.56
CA THR A 249 20.73 3.32 29.32
C THR A 249 21.01 1.94 28.73
N ARG A 250 21.57 1.89 27.52
CA ARG A 250 21.80 0.67 26.72
C ARG A 250 20.51 -0.09 26.41
N LYS A 251 19.36 0.59 26.40
CA LYS A 251 18.08 -0.03 26.10
C LYS A 251 17.77 0.09 24.61
N VAL A 252 17.26 -0.99 24.06
CA VAL A 252 16.71 -1.03 22.71
C VAL A 252 15.22 -1.31 22.82
N ARG A 253 14.41 -0.39 22.27
CA ARG A 253 12.97 -0.57 22.13
C ARG A 253 12.66 -0.84 20.68
N ILE A 254 12.03 -1.97 20.42
CA ILE A 254 11.57 -2.37 19.09
C ILE A 254 10.06 -2.22 19.05
N GLU A 255 9.56 -1.24 18.30
CA GLU A 255 8.15 -1.01 18.06
C GLU A 255 7.73 -1.78 16.82
N ARG A 256 6.68 -2.58 16.94
CA ARG A 256 6.05 -3.29 15.83
C ARG A 256 4.80 -2.55 15.41
N GLN A 257 4.69 -2.24 14.13
CA GLN A 257 3.59 -1.52 13.53
C GLN A 257 3.04 -2.29 12.33
N ALA A 258 1.81 -2.03 11.95
CA ALA A 258 1.23 -2.48 10.70
C ALA A 258 0.93 -1.28 9.81
N LEU A 259 1.27 -1.40 8.56
CA LEU A 259 0.87 -0.48 7.50
C LEU A 259 -0.21 -1.16 6.69
N VAL A 260 -1.43 -0.61 6.71
CA VAL A 260 -2.60 -1.14 5.98
C VAL A 260 -2.99 -0.15 4.90
N ALA A 261 -3.31 -0.66 3.71
CA ALA A 261 -3.83 0.15 2.61
C ALA A 261 -4.85 -0.66 1.78
N GLN A 262 -5.81 0.05 1.19
CA GLN A 262 -6.79 -0.55 0.30
C GLN A 262 -7.31 0.46 -0.73
N ALA A 263 -7.77 -0.05 -1.89
CA ALA A 263 -8.38 0.71 -2.98
C ALA A 263 -9.49 -0.15 -3.64
N THR A 264 -10.37 -0.71 -2.81
CA THR A 264 -11.42 -1.64 -3.27
C THR A 264 -12.65 -0.94 -3.84
N GLY A 265 -12.80 0.35 -3.63
CA GLY A 265 -14.02 1.11 -3.93
C GLY A 265 -15.02 1.16 -2.76
N GLU A 266 -14.67 0.60 -1.61
CA GLU A 266 -15.51 0.51 -0.43
C GLU A 266 -14.74 0.98 0.81
N ASP A 267 -15.19 2.05 1.46
CA ASP A 267 -14.59 2.53 2.70
C ASP A 267 -14.88 1.57 3.87
N TRP A 268 -13.86 1.21 4.61
CA TRP A 268 -14.00 0.46 5.84
C TRP A 268 -14.09 1.46 7.00
N ARG A 269 -15.30 1.70 7.52
CA ARG A 269 -15.56 2.70 8.57
C ARG A 269 -15.99 2.01 9.85
N GLY A 270 -15.30 2.31 10.95
CA GLY A 270 -15.61 1.77 12.26
C GLY A 270 -15.55 0.25 12.33
N VAL A 271 -14.64 -0.39 11.57
CA VAL A 271 -14.58 -1.85 11.42
C VAL A 271 -13.65 -2.49 12.45
N LYS A 272 -13.98 -3.70 12.88
CA LYS A 272 -13.05 -4.56 13.60
C LYS A 272 -12.01 -5.09 12.60
N LEU A 273 -10.74 -4.73 12.81
CA LEU A 273 -9.67 -5.12 11.92
C LEU A 273 -8.89 -6.31 12.50
N VAL A 274 -8.65 -7.31 11.67
CA VAL A 274 -7.79 -8.46 11.96
C VAL A 274 -6.73 -8.55 10.87
N LEU A 275 -5.46 -8.56 11.25
CA LEU A 275 -4.34 -8.71 10.33
C LEU A 275 -3.83 -10.15 10.40
N SER A 276 -3.74 -10.82 9.26
CA SER A 276 -3.31 -12.21 9.21
C SER A 276 -2.07 -12.37 8.33
N THR A 277 -1.12 -13.19 8.77
CA THR A 277 0.03 -13.60 7.96
C THR A 277 -0.31 -14.68 6.94
N GLY A 278 -1.52 -15.25 7.02
CA GLY A 278 -2.02 -16.25 6.09
C GLY A 278 -2.09 -15.73 4.66
N GLN A 279 -2.10 -16.64 3.69
CA GLN A 279 -2.20 -16.33 2.28
C GLN A 279 -3.23 -17.25 1.61
N PRO A 280 -4.54 -16.96 1.76
CA PRO A 280 -5.61 -17.85 1.33
C PRO A 280 -5.65 -18.12 -0.18
N ARG A 281 -4.89 -17.36 -0.97
CA ARG A 281 -4.80 -17.50 -2.44
C ARG A 281 -3.57 -18.24 -2.94
N ARG A 282 -2.68 -18.67 -2.06
CA ARG A 282 -1.57 -19.53 -2.47
C ARG A 282 -2.04 -20.95 -2.72
N GLU A 283 -1.24 -21.68 -3.51
CA GLU A 283 -1.46 -23.11 -3.74
C GLU A 283 -1.75 -23.83 -2.42
N THR A 284 -2.84 -24.57 -2.39
CA THR A 284 -3.28 -25.33 -1.19
C THR A 284 -2.44 -26.58 -0.97
N ALA A 285 -1.66 -26.99 -1.97
CA ALA A 285 -0.75 -28.13 -1.92
C ALA A 285 0.67 -27.70 -2.28
N GLY A 286 1.65 -28.20 -1.53
CA GLY A 286 3.07 -28.02 -1.87
C GLY A 286 3.44 -28.76 -3.16
N ARG A 287 4.40 -28.21 -3.90
CA ARG A 287 4.95 -28.90 -5.07
C ARG A 287 5.69 -30.14 -4.63
N LEU A 288 5.35 -31.28 -5.23
CA LEU A 288 6.08 -32.53 -5.00
C LEU A 288 7.42 -32.49 -5.75
N PRO A 289 8.51 -32.99 -5.15
CA PRO A 289 9.77 -33.08 -5.83
C PRO A 289 9.65 -34.03 -7.00
N THR A 290 10.25 -33.65 -8.13
CA THR A 290 10.41 -34.54 -9.28
C THR A 290 11.67 -35.37 -9.10
N ALA A 291 11.66 -36.59 -9.67
CA ALA A 291 12.83 -37.45 -9.59
C ALA A 291 14.04 -36.77 -10.24
N TRP A 292 15.17 -36.73 -9.50
CA TRP A 292 16.43 -36.29 -10.04
C TRP A 292 16.98 -37.37 -10.96
N ARG A 293 16.88 -37.14 -12.28
CA ARG A 293 17.38 -38.09 -13.29
C ARG A 293 18.80 -37.70 -13.64
N ILE A 294 19.73 -38.62 -13.38
CA ILE A 294 21.15 -38.50 -13.74
C ILE A 294 21.37 -39.32 -15.00
N GLY A 295 21.96 -38.73 -16.03
CA GLY A 295 22.33 -39.37 -17.28
C GLY A 295 23.71 -38.92 -17.71
N ILE A 296 24.36 -39.71 -18.56
CA ILE A 296 25.65 -39.34 -19.18
C ILE A 296 25.34 -38.36 -20.32
N GLU A 297 25.99 -37.22 -20.32
CA GLU A 297 25.86 -36.24 -21.40
C GLU A 297 26.41 -36.84 -22.70
N PRO A 298 25.61 -36.85 -23.79
CA PRO A 298 26.12 -37.34 -25.07
C PRO A 298 27.24 -36.42 -25.56
N PRO A 299 28.26 -36.97 -26.25
CA PRO A 299 29.38 -36.19 -26.74
C PRO A 299 28.90 -35.00 -27.59
N PRO A 300 29.58 -33.85 -27.49
CA PRO A 300 29.13 -32.64 -28.20
C PRO A 300 29.11 -32.92 -29.71
N ARG A 301 27.96 -32.67 -30.32
CA ARG A 301 27.85 -32.69 -31.80
C ARG A 301 28.70 -31.55 -32.34
N PRO A 302 29.50 -31.74 -33.43
CA PRO A 302 30.23 -30.64 -34.04
C PRO A 302 29.25 -29.52 -34.40
N ALA A 303 29.52 -28.30 -33.90
CA ALA A 303 28.73 -27.14 -34.16
C ALA A 303 28.70 -26.87 -35.66
N ALA A 304 27.52 -26.97 -36.28
CA ALA A 304 27.29 -26.35 -37.57
C ALA A 304 27.45 -24.84 -37.41
N GLU A 305 28.31 -24.28 -38.23
CA GLU A 305 28.60 -22.84 -38.29
C GLU A 305 27.32 -22.04 -38.43
N MET A 306 26.82 -21.48 -37.32
CA MET A 306 25.69 -20.55 -37.36
C MET A 306 26.24 -19.13 -37.57
N ALA A 307 25.84 -18.54 -38.67
CA ALA A 307 26.07 -17.14 -38.98
C ALA A 307 25.61 -16.23 -37.83
N TYR A 308 26.50 -15.32 -37.39
CA TYR A 308 26.21 -14.32 -36.35
C TYR A 308 25.12 -13.37 -36.82
N PRO A 309 24.05 -13.17 -36.04
CA PRO A 309 23.17 -12.03 -36.24
C PRO A 309 23.84 -10.76 -35.72
N ALA A 310 23.68 -9.66 -36.45
CA ALA A 310 24.20 -8.34 -36.13
C ALA A 310 23.70 -7.81 -34.76
N PRO A 311 24.52 -7.01 -34.05
CA PRO A 311 24.15 -6.52 -32.72
C PRO A 311 22.99 -5.52 -32.78
N ALA A 312 21.93 -5.79 -32.01
CA ALA A 312 20.85 -4.84 -31.76
C ALA A 312 21.37 -3.66 -30.94
N ALA A 313 20.99 -2.46 -31.37
CA ALA A 313 21.35 -1.19 -30.74
C ALA A 313 20.89 -1.15 -29.27
N ALA A 314 21.80 -0.78 -28.39
CA ALA A 314 21.54 -0.56 -26.96
C ALA A 314 20.62 0.65 -26.76
N MET A 315 19.48 0.45 -26.11
CA MET A 315 18.63 1.53 -25.62
C MET A 315 19.28 2.18 -24.39
N ALA A 316 19.39 3.51 -24.43
CA ALA A 316 19.91 4.32 -23.35
C ALA A 316 19.00 4.28 -22.10
N PRO A 317 19.56 4.31 -20.88
CA PRO A 317 18.77 4.34 -19.66
C PRO A 317 18.13 5.73 -19.44
N SER A 318 16.83 5.70 -19.08
CA SER A 318 16.08 6.91 -18.67
C SER A 318 16.59 7.45 -17.33
N PRO A 319 16.61 8.79 -17.15
CA PRO A 319 17.09 9.38 -15.89
C PRO A 319 16.09 9.16 -14.75
N ILE A 320 16.61 8.66 -13.65
CA ILE A 320 15.89 8.52 -12.38
C ILE A 320 15.74 9.93 -11.78
N MET A 321 14.51 10.41 -11.70
CA MET A 321 14.16 11.60 -10.95
C MET A 321 14.30 11.35 -9.46
N ALA A 322 15.25 12.00 -8.82
CA ALA A 322 15.38 12.05 -7.37
C ALA A 322 14.25 12.88 -6.76
N SER A 323 13.32 12.21 -6.08
CA SER A 323 12.31 12.88 -5.27
C SER A 323 12.95 13.39 -3.97
N LYS A 324 13.01 14.71 -3.82
CA LYS A 324 13.31 15.38 -2.55
C LYS A 324 12.24 15.03 -1.52
N SER A 325 12.59 14.28 -0.51
CA SER A 325 11.77 14.11 0.69
C SER A 325 11.85 15.37 1.55
N MET A 326 10.76 16.13 1.60
CA MET A 326 10.52 17.09 2.67
C MET A 326 10.05 16.29 3.88
N ASP A 327 10.92 16.15 4.87
CA ASP A 327 10.56 15.58 6.16
C ASP A 327 10.55 16.68 7.23
N SER A 328 9.36 17.10 7.58
CA SER A 328 9.08 17.81 8.83
C SER A 328 7.77 17.24 9.39
N ARG A 329 7.83 16.06 10.01
CA ARG A 329 6.71 15.49 10.75
C ARG A 329 6.92 15.70 12.24
N GLU A 330 6.07 16.57 12.79
CA GLU A 330 5.75 16.61 14.20
C GLU A 330 5.54 15.18 14.74
N ARG A 331 6.22 14.88 15.86
CA ARG A 331 5.99 13.64 16.62
C ARG A 331 4.54 13.62 17.11
N ARG A 332 3.62 13.07 16.36
CA ARG A 332 2.36 12.59 16.91
C ARG A 332 2.68 11.33 17.70
N THR A 333 2.42 11.36 18.98
CA THR A 333 2.41 10.17 19.82
C THR A 333 1.26 9.31 19.30
N GLU A 334 1.59 8.25 18.54
CA GLU A 334 0.59 7.30 18.06
C GLU A 334 0.04 6.55 19.29
N PRO A 335 -1.28 6.40 19.42
CA PRO A 335 -1.86 5.66 20.53
C PRO A 335 -1.40 4.21 20.46
N LEU A 336 -0.85 3.72 21.57
CA LEU A 336 -0.55 2.29 21.75
C LEU A 336 -1.87 1.54 21.93
N PHE A 337 -2.15 0.64 21.00
CA PHE A 337 -3.26 -0.29 21.13
C PHE A 337 -2.76 -1.60 21.73
N ASP A 338 -3.50 -2.15 22.68
CA ASP A 338 -3.26 -3.50 23.16
C ASP A 338 -3.80 -4.49 22.11
N VAL A 339 -2.91 -4.99 21.28
CA VAL A 339 -3.25 -5.88 20.18
C VAL A 339 -3.19 -7.31 20.64
N GLY A 340 -4.32 -8.00 20.62
CA GLY A 340 -4.36 -9.45 20.84
C GLY A 340 -3.64 -10.16 19.69
N VAL A 341 -2.62 -10.97 20.03
CA VAL A 341 -1.93 -11.86 19.09
C VAL A 341 -2.47 -13.27 19.30
N PHE A 342 -3.01 -13.85 18.24
CA PHE A 342 -3.50 -15.22 18.25
C PHE A 342 -2.62 -16.08 17.34
N ASP A 343 -1.90 -17.03 17.90
CA ASP A 343 -1.21 -18.05 17.14
C ASP A 343 -2.22 -19.12 16.72
N ASN A 344 -2.65 -19.00 15.48
CA ASN A 344 -3.44 -20.02 14.82
C ASN A 344 -2.49 -21.11 14.31
N SER A 345 -2.91 -22.38 14.26
CA SER A 345 -2.06 -23.52 13.86
C SER A 345 -1.37 -23.34 12.50
N PHE A 346 -1.84 -22.40 11.65
CA PHE A 346 -1.36 -22.19 10.28
C PHE A 346 -1.01 -20.74 9.94
N ALA A 347 -1.44 -19.75 10.74
CA ALA A 347 -1.17 -18.34 10.51
C ALA A 347 -1.29 -17.55 11.83
N THR A 348 -0.50 -16.50 11.95
CA THR A 348 -0.62 -15.58 13.09
C THR A 348 -1.60 -14.47 12.77
N GLU A 349 -2.49 -14.18 13.70
CA GLU A 349 -3.49 -13.13 13.58
C GLU A 349 -3.28 -12.06 14.66
N PHE A 350 -3.38 -10.80 14.25
CA PHE A 350 -3.29 -9.64 15.11
C PHE A 350 -4.66 -8.95 15.11
N SER A 351 -5.41 -9.07 16.21
CA SER A 351 -6.70 -8.41 16.34
C SER A 351 -6.50 -7.01 16.91
N VAL A 352 -6.89 -5.99 16.15
CA VAL A 352 -6.86 -4.60 16.61
C VAL A 352 -8.09 -4.33 17.47
N PRO A 353 -7.93 -3.95 18.76
CA PRO A 353 -9.06 -3.91 19.70
C PRO A 353 -10.02 -2.75 19.45
N GLN A 354 -9.58 -1.70 18.77
CA GLN A 354 -10.42 -0.55 18.46
C GLN A 354 -10.96 -0.62 17.03
N ALA A 355 -12.17 -0.08 16.85
CA ALA A 355 -12.73 0.12 15.53
C ALA A 355 -11.91 1.16 14.74
N ILE A 356 -11.57 0.85 13.50
CA ILE A 356 -10.67 1.63 12.65
C ILE A 356 -11.35 2.00 11.35
N ASP A 357 -10.96 3.16 10.83
CA ASP A 357 -11.32 3.63 9.50
C ASP A 357 -10.15 3.42 8.54
N VAL A 358 -10.40 2.71 7.44
CA VAL A 358 -9.45 2.55 6.33
C VAL A 358 -10.13 2.98 5.05
N PRO A 359 -9.82 4.19 4.53
CA PRO A 359 -10.45 4.71 3.33
C PRO A 359 -10.00 3.96 2.07
N SER A 360 -10.89 3.91 1.08
CA SER A 360 -10.64 3.24 -0.21
C SER A 360 -9.93 4.13 -1.23
N ASN A 361 -8.94 4.88 -0.81
CA ASN A 361 -8.20 5.81 -1.68
C ASN A 361 -6.71 5.46 -1.81
N GLY A 362 -6.30 4.27 -1.34
CA GLY A 362 -4.90 3.85 -1.29
C GLY A 362 -4.08 4.53 -0.20
N GLN A 363 -4.68 5.34 0.66
CA GLN A 363 -4.00 5.93 1.81
C GLN A 363 -3.49 4.83 2.74
N ARG A 364 -2.25 4.99 3.18
CA ARG A 364 -1.61 4.08 4.12
C ARG A 364 -1.97 4.49 5.53
N VAL A 365 -2.57 3.59 6.27
CA VAL A 365 -2.90 3.74 7.69
C VAL A 365 -1.90 2.93 8.50
N THR A 366 -1.17 3.59 9.40
CA THR A 366 -0.20 2.94 10.28
C THR A 366 -0.81 2.77 11.67
N MET A 367 -0.66 1.58 12.25
CA MET A 367 -1.14 1.27 13.59
C MET A 367 -0.08 0.50 14.38
N ALA A 368 0.03 0.79 15.67
CA ALA A 368 0.91 0.05 16.57
C ALA A 368 0.34 -1.35 16.85
N LEU A 369 1.21 -2.36 16.79
CA LEU A 369 0.87 -3.76 17.12
C LEU A 369 1.49 -4.21 18.44
N GLY A 370 2.45 -3.48 18.98
CA GLY A 370 3.13 -3.78 20.21
C GLY A 370 4.57 -3.31 20.21
N GLN A 371 5.23 -3.50 21.34
CA GLN A 371 6.64 -3.14 21.52
C GLN A 371 7.36 -4.20 22.35
N HIS A 372 8.66 -4.28 22.16
CA HIS A 372 9.58 -5.07 22.97
C HIS A 372 10.73 -4.17 23.41
N GLU A 373 11.09 -4.21 24.68
CA GLU A 373 12.21 -3.45 25.21
C GLU A 373 13.15 -4.37 25.96
N ASP A 374 14.44 -4.29 25.67
CA ASP A 374 15.46 -5.10 26.31
C ASP A 374 16.77 -4.30 26.47
N THR A 375 17.64 -4.76 27.38
CA THR A 375 18.97 -4.19 27.60
C THR A 375 19.97 -4.87 26.67
N ALA A 376 20.57 -4.10 25.78
CA ALA A 376 21.51 -4.59 24.79
C ALA A 376 22.96 -4.56 25.29
N LYS A 377 23.76 -5.49 24.79
CA LYS A 377 25.23 -5.40 24.81
C LYS A 377 25.67 -4.58 23.61
N LEU A 378 26.30 -3.43 23.88
CA LEU A 378 26.78 -2.54 22.83
C LEU A 378 28.24 -2.84 22.51
N ALA A 379 28.57 -2.88 21.22
CA ALA A 379 29.94 -2.97 20.73
C ALA A 379 30.09 -2.17 19.42
N ALA A 380 31.28 -1.66 19.14
CA ALA A 380 31.64 -1.17 17.83
C ALA A 380 32.20 -2.33 17.01
N ARG A 381 31.55 -2.70 15.90
CA ARG A 381 31.98 -3.80 15.05
C ARG A 381 32.62 -3.27 13.77
N THR A 382 33.76 -3.85 13.40
CA THR A 382 34.50 -3.47 12.20
C THR A 382 35.04 -4.69 11.46
N SER A 383 35.13 -4.59 10.14
CA SER A 383 35.79 -5.56 9.25
C SER A 383 36.82 -4.81 8.39
N PRO A 384 38.00 -4.46 8.94
CA PRO A 384 38.87 -3.44 8.37
C PRO A 384 39.34 -3.71 6.95
N ARG A 385 39.39 -4.98 6.54
CA ARG A 385 39.75 -5.37 5.16
C ARG A 385 38.66 -5.02 4.14
N VAL A 386 37.39 -5.07 4.55
CA VAL A 386 36.25 -4.80 3.67
C VAL A 386 35.87 -3.32 3.75
N ASP A 387 35.75 -2.80 4.97
CA ASP A 387 35.43 -1.41 5.27
C ASP A 387 36.16 -1.00 6.56
N ALA A 388 36.98 0.04 6.47
CA ALA A 388 37.71 0.58 7.61
C ALA A 388 36.84 1.43 8.55
N SER A 389 35.52 1.29 8.47
CA SER A 389 34.56 1.94 9.37
C SER A 389 34.15 1.00 10.50
N ALA A 390 33.86 1.58 11.66
CA ALA A 390 33.22 0.88 12.75
C ALA A 390 31.71 1.21 12.79
N PHE A 391 30.88 0.22 13.12
CA PHE A 391 29.43 0.37 13.25
C PHE A 391 29.01 0.00 14.66
N LEU A 392 28.18 0.84 15.29
CA LEU A 392 27.62 0.53 16.59
C LEU A 392 26.60 -0.61 16.45
N VAL A 393 26.84 -1.72 17.09
CA VAL A 393 25.94 -2.85 17.13
C VAL A 393 25.39 -3.05 18.54
N ALA A 394 24.12 -3.45 18.60
CA ALA A 394 23.45 -3.84 19.82
C ALA A 394 23.06 -5.31 19.71
N GLU A 395 23.52 -6.11 20.66
CA GLU A 395 23.15 -7.53 20.79
C GLU A 395 22.16 -7.66 21.93
N LEU A 396 21.00 -8.25 21.66
CA LEU A 396 19.91 -8.45 22.61
C LEU A 396 19.29 -9.84 22.41
N ASP A 397 18.49 -10.26 23.37
CA ASP A 397 17.75 -11.51 23.25
C ASP A 397 16.64 -11.38 22.21
N GLN A 398 16.28 -12.50 21.60
CA GLN A 398 15.21 -12.52 20.61
C GLN A 398 13.87 -12.23 21.29
N PRO A 399 13.04 -11.29 20.76
CA PRO A 399 11.72 -11.04 21.29
C PRO A 399 10.83 -12.28 21.17
N THR A 400 10.00 -12.51 22.18
CA THR A 400 9.06 -13.63 22.19
C THR A 400 7.90 -13.43 21.22
N GLY A 401 7.28 -14.53 20.77
CA GLY A 401 6.15 -14.54 19.84
C GLY A 401 6.56 -14.39 18.38
N VAL A 402 5.57 -14.19 17.51
CA VAL A 402 5.79 -14.11 16.05
C VAL A 402 6.03 -12.68 15.61
N TRP A 403 7.15 -12.46 14.96
CA TRP A 403 7.59 -11.19 14.41
C TRP A 403 7.82 -11.36 12.90
N PRO A 404 6.81 -11.09 12.05
CA PRO A 404 6.95 -11.28 10.60
C PRO A 404 8.04 -10.42 9.99
N ALA A 405 8.66 -10.89 8.89
CA ALA A 405 9.68 -10.11 8.20
C ALA A 405 9.11 -8.80 7.63
N GLY A 406 9.85 -7.69 7.78
CA GLY A 406 9.41 -6.37 7.33
C GLY A 406 10.51 -5.31 7.35
N PRO A 407 10.28 -4.13 6.76
CA PRO A 407 11.22 -3.01 6.84
C PRO A 407 11.36 -2.51 8.28
N MET A 408 12.56 -2.09 8.63
CA MET A 408 12.91 -1.56 9.95
C MET A 408 13.61 -0.22 9.82
N GLN A 409 13.20 0.75 10.60
CA GLN A 409 13.87 2.03 10.79
C GLN A 409 14.70 1.98 12.07
N LEU A 410 15.90 2.52 12.03
CA LEU A 410 16.88 2.49 13.14
C LEU A 410 17.13 3.89 13.63
N TYR A 411 17.00 4.08 14.93
CA TYR A 411 17.20 5.35 15.62
C TYR A 411 18.20 5.17 16.75
N ARG A 412 19.13 6.11 16.89
CA ARG A 412 20.11 6.17 17.99
C ARG A 412 19.99 7.52 18.69
N ASP A 413 19.71 7.51 19.98
CA ASP A 413 19.55 8.73 20.81
C ASP A 413 18.58 9.74 20.19
N GLY A 414 17.48 9.24 19.61
CA GLY A 414 16.45 10.03 18.97
C GLY A 414 16.72 10.44 17.51
N ALA A 415 17.94 10.21 17.00
CA ALA A 415 18.29 10.51 15.62
C ALA A 415 18.07 9.28 14.71
N PHE A 416 17.51 9.48 13.51
CA PHE A 416 17.45 8.45 12.48
C PHE A 416 18.86 8.15 11.96
N VAL A 417 19.28 6.90 12.00
CA VAL A 417 20.62 6.48 11.58
C VAL A 417 20.63 5.54 10.37
N GLY A 418 19.46 5.08 9.94
CA GLY A 418 19.35 4.26 8.75
C GLY A 418 18.13 3.37 8.76
N SER A 419 18.01 2.57 7.72
CA SER A 419 16.97 1.56 7.57
C SER A 419 17.58 0.20 7.30
N GLY A 420 16.90 -0.84 7.75
CA GLY A 420 17.23 -2.24 7.55
C GLY A 420 15.98 -3.07 7.29
N ARG A 421 16.10 -4.35 7.52
CA ARG A 421 15.01 -5.30 7.42
C ARG A 421 15.00 -6.18 8.66
N TRP A 422 13.85 -6.28 9.29
CA TRP A 422 13.59 -7.32 10.26
C TRP A 422 13.43 -8.65 9.52
N ASN A 423 14.25 -9.61 9.85
CA ASN A 423 14.07 -11.01 9.48
C ASN A 423 14.01 -11.83 10.77
N ALA A 424 13.20 -12.86 10.81
CA ALA A 424 13.18 -13.74 11.97
C ALA A 424 14.61 -14.29 12.19
N PRO A 425 15.25 -14.01 13.35
CA PRO A 425 16.58 -14.51 13.62
C PRO A 425 16.55 -16.05 13.65
N THR A 426 17.59 -16.67 13.10
CA THR A 426 17.81 -18.12 13.19
C THR A 426 18.50 -18.53 14.49
N ASP A 427 19.17 -17.57 15.14
CA ASP A 427 19.92 -17.75 16.38
C ASP A 427 19.15 -17.14 17.57
N ALA A 428 19.50 -17.58 18.79
CA ALA A 428 18.87 -17.09 20.02
C ALA A 428 19.12 -15.60 20.29
N ARG A 429 20.11 -15.01 19.65
CA ARG A 429 20.46 -13.58 19.78
C ARG A 429 20.14 -12.78 18.53
N LEU A 430 19.64 -11.59 18.75
CA LEU A 430 19.40 -10.59 17.73
C LEU A 430 20.51 -9.56 17.73
N THR A 431 21.08 -9.24 16.57
CA THR A 431 22.04 -8.15 16.41
C THR A 431 21.45 -7.08 15.50
N LEU A 432 21.41 -5.83 15.98
CA LEU A 432 20.97 -4.65 15.23
C LEU A 432 22.13 -3.67 15.10
N SER A 433 22.30 -3.10 13.89
CA SER A 433 23.32 -2.07 13.65
C SER A 433 22.70 -0.68 13.67
N PHE A 434 23.22 0.20 14.52
CA PHE A 434 22.72 1.56 14.73
C PHE A 434 23.62 2.62 14.08
N GLY A 435 24.13 2.30 12.90
CA GLY A 435 24.89 3.23 12.08
C GLY A 435 26.38 3.29 12.46
N ARG A 436 27.08 4.15 11.73
CA ARG A 436 28.52 4.32 11.87
C ARG A 436 28.88 4.99 13.20
N ASP A 437 29.97 4.50 13.81
CA ASP A 437 30.61 5.10 14.98
C ASP A 437 31.90 5.79 14.56
N GLU A 438 31.84 7.11 14.39
CA GLU A 438 32.97 7.92 13.93
C GLU A 438 34.05 8.14 15.01
N LEU A 439 33.73 7.82 16.26
CA LEU A 439 34.65 7.91 17.38
C LEU A 439 35.47 6.64 17.59
N VAL A 440 35.21 5.59 16.84
CA VAL A 440 36.09 4.44 16.73
C VAL A 440 36.84 4.51 15.41
N ARG A 441 38.11 4.91 15.48
CA ARG A 441 38.97 4.97 14.31
C ARG A 441 39.58 3.61 14.02
N VAL A 442 39.47 3.19 12.78
CA VAL A 442 40.02 1.91 12.31
C VAL A 442 40.99 2.19 11.18
N GLN A 443 42.14 1.56 11.22
CA GLN A 443 43.15 1.66 10.17
C GLN A 443 43.70 0.27 9.86
N ALA A 444 43.63 -0.14 8.59
CA ALA A 444 44.35 -1.31 8.09
C ALA A 444 45.75 -0.88 7.67
N GLU A 445 46.78 -1.59 8.19
CA GLU A 445 48.16 -1.42 7.72
C GLU A 445 48.29 -2.08 6.33
N PRO A 446 49.28 -1.64 5.52
CA PRO A 446 49.56 -2.28 4.24
C PRO A 446 49.83 -3.78 4.40
N GLU A 447 49.09 -4.60 3.65
CA GLU A 447 49.27 -6.07 3.61
C GLU A 447 50.66 -6.40 3.08
N ARG A 448 51.36 -7.34 3.73
CA ARG A 448 52.60 -7.90 3.23
C ARG A 448 52.28 -9.30 2.68
N ASP A 449 52.58 -9.52 1.40
CA ASP A 449 52.30 -10.75 0.69
C ASP A 449 53.59 -11.23 0.01
N ASN A 450 54.19 -12.29 0.54
CA ASN A 450 55.46 -12.82 0.09
C ASN A 450 55.28 -14.25 -0.39
N GLN A 451 55.84 -14.55 -1.55
CA GLN A 451 55.85 -15.90 -2.10
C GLN A 451 57.30 -16.46 -2.05
N GLY A 452 57.41 -17.70 -1.65
CA GLY A 452 58.68 -18.39 -1.52
C GLY A 452 58.54 -19.91 -1.71
N THR A 453 59.59 -20.61 -1.36
CA THR A 453 59.60 -22.06 -1.33
C THR A 453 59.76 -22.55 0.10
N GLY A 454 58.98 -23.58 0.47
CA GLY A 454 58.98 -24.19 1.79
C GLY A 454 59.04 -25.72 1.71
N GLY A 455 59.04 -26.37 2.86
CA GLY A 455 59.11 -27.82 2.98
C GLY A 455 60.56 -28.39 2.86
N PHE A 456 60.70 -29.69 3.07
CA PHE A 456 61.99 -30.35 2.97
C PHE A 456 62.53 -30.23 1.55
N ALA A 457 63.73 -29.67 1.41
CA ALA A 457 64.40 -29.39 0.11
C ALA A 457 63.59 -28.48 -0.84
N GLY A 458 62.72 -27.60 -0.34
CA GLY A 458 61.95 -26.67 -1.16
C GLY A 458 60.94 -27.36 -2.07
N SER A 459 60.35 -28.47 -1.65
CA SER A 459 59.37 -29.26 -2.41
C SER A 459 57.98 -28.63 -2.54
N ARG A 460 57.69 -27.57 -1.79
CA ARG A 460 56.37 -26.86 -1.79
C ARG A 460 56.58 -25.39 -2.09
N ALA A 461 55.60 -24.79 -2.73
CA ALA A 461 55.44 -23.34 -2.76
C ALA A 461 54.78 -22.87 -1.46
N GLU A 462 55.22 -21.74 -0.96
CA GLU A 462 54.73 -21.14 0.26
C GLU A 462 54.38 -19.68 0.00
N ARG A 463 53.21 -19.25 0.48
CA ARG A 463 52.78 -17.85 0.45
C ARG A 463 52.53 -17.38 1.88
N LYS A 464 53.18 -16.29 2.27
CA LYS A 464 53.01 -15.68 3.59
C LYS A 464 52.30 -14.37 3.44
N VAL A 465 51.14 -14.26 4.07
CA VAL A 465 50.33 -13.05 4.09
C VAL A 465 50.24 -12.53 5.52
N GLN A 466 50.62 -11.26 5.72
CA GLN A 466 50.59 -10.61 7.01
C GLN A 466 49.65 -9.41 6.95
N ARG A 467 48.75 -9.35 7.90
CA ARG A 467 47.76 -8.27 8.06
C ARG A 467 47.80 -7.70 9.46
N ALA A 468 47.64 -6.41 9.56
CA ALA A 468 47.55 -5.74 10.85
C ALA A 468 46.50 -4.64 10.81
N TYR A 469 45.82 -4.51 11.90
CA TYR A 469 44.77 -3.49 12.10
C TYR A 469 45.02 -2.73 13.39
N VAL A 470 44.87 -1.41 13.30
CA VAL A 470 44.96 -0.51 14.45
C VAL A 470 43.58 0.05 14.72
N VAL A 471 43.09 -0.09 15.95
CA VAL A 471 41.78 0.42 16.39
C VAL A 471 41.99 1.34 17.56
N GLU A 472 41.46 2.57 17.46
CA GLU A 472 41.58 3.64 18.46
C GLU A 472 40.18 4.03 18.95
N ASN A 473 39.97 3.98 20.25
CA ASN A 473 38.77 4.51 20.92
C ASN A 473 38.92 5.99 21.20
N ARG A 474 38.16 6.84 20.50
CA ARG A 474 38.11 8.30 20.71
C ARG A 474 36.92 8.74 21.55
N HIS A 475 36.11 7.81 22.04
CA HIS A 475 35.08 8.12 23.03
C HIS A 475 35.71 8.56 24.34
N ARG A 476 34.95 9.29 25.12
CA ARG A 476 35.31 9.67 26.51
C ARG A 476 35.07 8.56 27.53
N THR A 477 34.49 7.46 27.10
CA THR A 477 34.12 6.28 27.89
C THR A 477 34.72 5.01 27.27
N PRO A 478 34.92 3.97 28.07
CA PRO A 478 35.32 2.67 27.53
C PRO A 478 34.26 2.12 26.54
N ILE A 479 34.74 1.44 25.50
CA ILE A 479 33.89 0.77 24.51
C ILE A 479 34.41 -0.61 24.19
N ALA A 480 33.49 -1.57 24.03
CA ALA A 480 33.82 -2.89 23.47
C ALA A 480 33.91 -2.79 21.93
N VAL A 481 34.97 -3.34 21.36
CA VAL A 481 35.18 -3.34 19.91
C VAL A 481 35.33 -4.79 19.42
N GLN A 482 34.54 -5.14 18.39
CA GLN A 482 34.62 -6.43 17.69
C GLN A 482 35.33 -6.21 16.35
N VAL A 483 36.51 -6.82 16.20
CA VAL A 483 37.26 -6.78 14.94
C VAL A 483 37.07 -8.12 14.25
N LEU A 484 36.55 -8.11 13.02
CA LEU A 484 36.35 -9.31 12.21
C LEU A 484 37.41 -9.43 11.12
N GLU A 485 37.95 -10.62 10.96
CA GLU A 485 38.93 -10.95 9.91
C GLU A 485 38.57 -12.28 9.23
N ALA A 486 38.65 -12.29 7.91
CA ALA A 486 38.50 -13.51 7.12
C ALA A 486 39.85 -14.20 6.92
N ALA A 487 40.11 -15.26 7.69
CA ALA A 487 41.26 -16.12 7.54
C ALA A 487 41.05 -17.10 6.37
N PRO A 488 42.13 -17.46 5.65
CA PRO A 488 42.05 -18.45 4.58
C PRO A 488 41.65 -19.83 5.11
N VAL A 489 40.71 -20.49 4.42
CA VAL A 489 40.28 -21.86 4.71
C VAL A 489 40.60 -22.73 3.50
N SER A 490 41.31 -23.83 3.70
CA SER A 490 41.57 -24.77 2.62
C SER A 490 40.37 -25.64 2.32
N VAL A 491 40.03 -25.77 1.04
CA VAL A 491 39.03 -26.72 0.50
C VAL A 491 39.71 -27.87 -0.24
N ASP A 492 41.08 -27.91 -0.30
CA ASP A 492 41.86 -28.92 -0.97
C ASP A 492 42.86 -29.54 0.04
N GLU A 493 42.92 -30.87 0.13
CA GLU A 493 43.80 -31.59 1.06
C GLU A 493 45.31 -31.33 0.81
N LYS A 494 45.70 -30.94 -0.41
CA LYS A 494 47.05 -30.60 -0.78
C LYS A 494 47.48 -29.21 -0.35
N VAL A 495 46.53 -28.33 0.03
CA VAL A 495 46.80 -26.98 0.50
C VAL A 495 46.74 -26.95 2.03
N ARG A 496 47.83 -26.54 2.66
CA ARG A 496 47.92 -26.40 4.12
C ARG A 496 47.88 -24.92 4.48
N VAL A 497 47.06 -24.56 5.43
CA VAL A 497 46.96 -23.22 5.97
C VAL A 497 47.32 -23.25 7.44
N ALA A 498 48.27 -22.42 7.84
CA ALA A 498 48.55 -22.11 9.24
C ALA A 498 48.27 -20.63 9.47
N SER A 499 47.58 -20.34 10.58
CA SER A 499 47.18 -18.97 10.98
C SER A 499 47.76 -18.68 12.36
N GLU A 500 48.43 -17.54 12.49
CA GLU A 500 48.96 -17.00 13.76
C GLU A 500 48.33 -15.64 14.02
N PHE A 501 47.82 -15.46 15.22
CA PHE A 501 47.11 -14.23 15.59
C PHE A 501 47.72 -13.59 16.84
N THR A 502 47.82 -12.27 16.85
CA THR A 502 48.26 -11.52 18.03
C THR A 502 47.39 -10.27 18.22
N PRO A 503 46.67 -10.16 19.36
CA PRO A 503 46.43 -11.23 20.35
C PRO A 503 45.59 -12.37 19.73
N GLN A 504 45.38 -13.44 20.48
CA GLN A 504 44.51 -14.52 20.04
C GLN A 504 43.07 -14.00 19.92
N PRO A 505 42.31 -14.35 18.85
CA PRO A 505 40.91 -14.03 18.72
C PRO A 505 40.04 -14.70 19.81
N ALA A 506 38.96 -14.04 20.20
CA ALA A 506 37.96 -14.63 21.10
C ALA A 506 37.24 -15.80 20.44
N GLU A 507 37.04 -15.73 19.11
CA GLU A 507 36.38 -16.78 18.32
C GLU A 507 37.12 -16.96 16.98
N LEU A 508 37.36 -18.22 16.56
CA LEU A 508 37.95 -18.56 15.27
C LEU A 508 36.94 -18.94 14.19
N ALA A 509 35.68 -19.13 14.61
CA ALA A 509 34.54 -19.42 13.75
C ALA A 509 33.34 -18.61 14.19
N TRP A 510 33.51 -17.28 14.13
CA TRP A 510 32.44 -16.34 14.53
C TRP A 510 31.18 -16.59 13.71
N ASN A 511 30.04 -16.58 14.39
CA ASN A 511 28.73 -16.90 13.81
C ASN A 511 28.70 -18.27 13.11
N LYS A 512 29.42 -19.26 13.66
CA LYS A 512 29.57 -20.63 13.12
C LYS A 512 30.16 -20.69 11.69
N GLN A 513 30.82 -19.63 11.26
CA GLN A 513 31.47 -19.57 9.94
C GLN A 513 32.96 -19.90 10.06
N PRO A 514 33.42 -21.05 9.50
CA PRO A 514 34.83 -21.39 9.50
C PRO A 514 35.68 -20.31 8.81
N GLY A 515 36.80 -19.94 9.43
CA GLY A 515 37.70 -18.94 8.90
C GLY A 515 37.31 -17.49 9.23
N LEU A 516 36.21 -17.24 9.90
CA LEU A 516 35.86 -15.89 10.35
C LEU A 516 36.30 -15.71 11.81
N ALA A 517 37.46 -15.08 12.01
CA ALA A 517 38.03 -14.77 13.32
C ALA A 517 37.47 -13.48 13.89
N MET A 518 37.19 -13.43 15.18
CA MET A 518 36.66 -12.25 15.89
C MET A 518 37.50 -11.96 17.13
N TRP A 519 38.06 -10.76 17.22
CA TRP A 519 38.64 -10.22 18.44
C TRP A 519 37.61 -9.39 19.19
N GLN A 520 37.52 -9.64 20.48
CA GLN A 520 36.76 -8.80 21.42
C GLN A 520 37.76 -7.95 22.22
N LEU A 521 37.76 -6.65 21.99
CA LEU A 521 38.68 -5.69 22.61
C LEU A 521 37.87 -4.74 23.50
N ASP A 522 38.25 -4.62 24.76
CA ASP A 522 37.70 -3.61 25.66
C ASP A 522 38.68 -2.43 25.75
N LEU A 523 38.36 -1.35 25.03
CA LEU A 523 39.25 -0.19 24.91
C LEU A 523 38.80 0.93 25.87
N ALA A 524 39.69 1.33 26.77
CA ALA A 524 39.48 2.51 27.58
C ALA A 524 39.41 3.78 26.70
N ALA A 525 38.96 4.91 27.29
CA ALA A 525 38.93 6.17 26.58
C ALA A 525 40.33 6.58 26.07
N GLY A 526 40.44 6.88 24.77
CA GLY A 526 41.73 7.25 24.13
C GLY A 526 42.70 6.07 23.90
N GLN A 527 42.32 4.85 24.23
CA GLN A 527 43.19 3.67 24.05
C GLN A 527 43.21 3.21 22.60
N THR A 528 44.41 2.78 22.20
CA THR A 528 44.67 2.13 20.89
C THR A 528 45.06 0.69 21.09
N ALA A 529 44.55 -0.20 20.27
CA ALA A 529 44.96 -1.59 20.19
C ALA A 529 45.37 -1.95 18.75
N ARG A 530 46.32 -2.85 18.65
CA ARG A 530 46.77 -3.42 17.37
C ARG A 530 46.53 -4.92 17.38
N VAL A 531 45.89 -5.43 16.33
CA VAL A 531 45.69 -6.85 16.10
C VAL A 531 46.39 -7.27 14.82
N THR A 532 47.01 -8.46 14.82
CA THR A 532 47.68 -9.00 13.64
C THR A 532 47.16 -10.38 13.31
N ALA A 533 47.19 -10.69 12.01
CA ALA A 533 46.83 -11.97 11.45
C ALA A 533 47.87 -12.37 10.40
N ASP A 534 48.67 -13.40 10.71
CA ASP A 534 49.72 -13.91 9.86
C ASP A 534 49.31 -15.29 9.32
N TYR A 535 49.34 -15.45 8.00
CA TYR A 535 48.93 -16.67 7.32
C TYR A 535 50.08 -17.27 6.54
N THR A 536 50.30 -18.57 6.70
CA THR A 536 51.23 -19.34 5.89
C THR A 536 50.46 -20.39 5.09
N ILE A 537 50.47 -20.27 3.75
CA ILE A 537 49.71 -21.11 2.83
C ILE A 537 50.73 -21.94 2.02
N GLY A 538 50.82 -23.24 2.30
CA GLY A 538 51.71 -24.18 1.62
C GLY A 538 50.97 -25.05 0.61
N TYR A 539 51.48 -25.12 -0.64
CA TYR A 539 50.86 -25.87 -1.74
C TYR A 539 51.89 -26.50 -2.67
N PRO A 540 51.57 -27.51 -3.52
CA PRO A 540 52.49 -28.09 -4.48
C PRO A 540 53.06 -27.04 -5.45
N LYS A 541 54.34 -27.12 -5.81
CA LYS A 541 55.03 -26.14 -6.68
C LYS A 541 54.41 -25.97 -8.06
N ASP A 542 53.88 -27.03 -8.59
CA ASP A 542 53.24 -27.14 -9.91
C ASP A 542 51.78 -26.76 -9.92
N ALA A 543 51.18 -26.50 -8.75
CA ALA A 543 49.82 -26.07 -8.61
C ALA A 543 49.70 -24.53 -8.63
N ARG A 544 48.59 -24.01 -9.17
CA ARG A 544 48.20 -22.59 -9.05
C ARG A 544 47.12 -22.45 -7.99
N LEU A 545 47.37 -21.59 -7.03
CA LEU A 545 46.32 -21.24 -6.04
C LEU A 545 45.20 -20.43 -6.71
N GLN A 546 43.98 -20.92 -6.59
CA GLN A 546 42.79 -20.16 -6.91
C GLN A 546 42.20 -19.63 -5.59
N MET A 547 42.18 -18.31 -5.42
CA MET A 547 41.55 -17.67 -4.27
C MET A 547 40.23 -17.09 -4.76
N ARG A 548 39.12 -17.47 -4.13
CA ARG A 548 37.77 -16.99 -4.40
C ARG A 548 37.30 -16.10 -3.28
#